data_dd524be9c491227854f4e543ce2e55d9
#
_entry.id   dd524be9c491227854f4e543ce2e55d9
#
_cell.length_a   1.000
_cell.length_b   1.000
_cell.length_c   1.000
_cell.angle_alpha   90.00
_cell.angle_beta   90.00
_cell.angle_gamma   90.00
#
_symmetry.space_group_name_H-M   'P 1'
#
loop_
_entity.id
_entity.type
_entity.pdbx_description
1 polymer ?
#
loop_
_entity_poly.entity_id
_entity_poly.type
_entity_poly.pdbx_seq_one_letter_code
_entity_poly.pdbx_strand_id
1 'polypeptide(L)'
;IARAIAVEPPLLLMDEPTSALDPIATQAIEDLILELKERYTVVIVTHNMQQAARVSDRTLFMHLGVLVEEGPTEVIFTKPKHPYTEAYITGRFG
;
A
#
# COMPACT_ATOMS: atom_id res chain seq x y z
N ILE A 1 12.13 -8.01 8.28
CA ILE A 1 11.40 -9.06 7.59
C ILE A 1 9.91 -8.77 7.63
N ALA A 2 9.24 -9.00 6.52
CA ALA A 2 7.80 -8.79 6.42
C ALA A 2 7.05 -9.66 7.43
N ARG A 3 6.06 -9.07 8.05
CA ARG A 3 5.21 -9.77 8.98
C ARG A 3 3.86 -9.98 8.32
N ALA A 4 3.40 -11.24 8.26
CA ALA A 4 2.16 -11.58 7.60
C ALA A 4 1.28 -12.42 8.52
N ILE A 5 -0.02 -12.17 8.47
CA ILE A 5 -1.03 -12.91 9.22
C ILE A 5 -2.07 -13.41 8.22
N ALA A 6 -2.34 -14.71 8.23
CA ALA A 6 -3.34 -15.31 7.37
C ALA A 6 -4.59 -15.66 8.18
N VAL A 7 -5.76 -15.30 7.65
CA VAL A 7 -7.06 -15.59 8.27
C VAL A 7 -8.04 -16.11 7.23
N GLU A 8 -9.16 -16.64 7.69
CA GLU A 8 -10.22 -17.11 6.82
C GLU A 8 -11.29 -16.04 6.64
N PRO A 9 -11.74 -15.70 5.39
CA PRO A 9 -11.23 -16.18 4.12
C PRO A 9 -9.77 -15.82 3.89
N PRO A 10 -9.06 -16.37 2.90
CA PRO A 10 -7.62 -16.16 2.76
C PRO A 10 -7.26 -14.68 2.67
N LEU A 11 -6.69 -14.16 3.72
CA LEU A 11 -6.31 -12.76 3.84
C LEU A 11 -4.92 -12.69 4.45
N LEU A 12 -4.03 -11.97 3.79
CA LEU A 12 -2.69 -11.68 4.31
C LEU A 12 -2.60 -10.21 4.67
N LEU A 13 -2.13 -9.93 5.87
CA LEU A 13 -1.88 -8.57 6.31
C LEU A 13 -0.37 -8.37 6.46
N MET A 14 0.17 -7.39 5.76
CA MET A 14 1.59 -7.05 5.84
C MET A 14 1.74 -5.60 6.31
N ASP A 15 2.56 -5.40 7.34
CA ASP A 15 2.79 -4.09 7.91
C ASP A 15 4.21 -3.66 7.59
N GLU A 16 4.37 -2.61 6.76
CA GLU A 16 5.65 -2.08 6.33
C GLU A 16 6.59 -3.18 5.82
N PRO A 17 6.16 -3.98 4.81
CA PRO A 17 6.91 -5.19 4.45
C PRO A 17 8.33 -4.94 3.93
N THR A 18 8.61 -3.73 3.44
CA THR A 18 9.94 -3.41 2.91
C THR A 18 10.67 -2.38 3.74
N SER A 19 10.21 -2.10 4.95
CA SER A 19 10.86 -1.16 5.84
C SER A 19 12.29 -1.62 6.14
N ALA A 20 13.25 -0.70 5.99
CA ALA A 20 14.67 -0.95 6.26
C ALA A 20 15.35 -1.96 5.32
N LEU A 21 14.72 -2.32 4.19
CA LEU A 21 15.35 -3.17 3.18
C LEU A 21 16.04 -2.35 2.11
N ASP A 22 17.08 -2.93 1.50
CA ASP A 22 17.72 -2.29 0.36
C ASP A 22 16.86 -2.43 -0.91
N PRO A 23 17.21 -1.71 -2.01
CA PRO A 23 16.39 -1.74 -3.22
C PRO A 23 16.21 -3.14 -3.84
N ILE A 24 17.23 -3.99 -3.76
CA ILE A 24 17.14 -5.34 -4.33
C ILE A 24 16.20 -6.21 -3.51
N ALA A 25 16.32 -6.17 -2.19
CA ALA A 25 15.43 -6.93 -1.31
C ALA A 25 14.01 -6.38 -1.38
N THR A 26 13.85 -5.06 -1.52
CA THR A 26 12.54 -4.45 -1.70
C THR A 26 11.86 -4.95 -2.96
N GLN A 27 12.59 -5.04 -4.07
CA GLN A 27 12.05 -5.55 -5.32
C GLN A 27 11.60 -7.00 -5.17
N ALA A 28 12.38 -7.82 -4.49
CA ALA A 28 12.03 -9.22 -4.27
C ALA A 28 10.74 -9.35 -3.47
N ILE A 29 10.55 -8.51 -2.45
CA ILE A 29 9.33 -8.53 -1.65
C ILE A 29 8.15 -8.05 -2.48
N GLU A 30 8.31 -7.02 -3.31
CA GLU A 30 7.23 -6.53 -4.16
C GLU A 30 6.82 -7.59 -5.19
N ASP A 31 7.78 -8.31 -5.76
CA ASP A 31 7.49 -9.41 -6.68
C ASP A 31 6.71 -10.52 -5.99
N LEU A 32 7.06 -10.82 -4.74
CA LEU A 32 6.33 -11.79 -3.95
C LEU A 32 4.90 -11.34 -3.67
N ILE A 33 4.69 -10.07 -3.36
CA ILE A 33 3.36 -9.52 -3.15
C ILE A 33 2.50 -9.68 -4.40
N LEU A 34 3.06 -9.34 -5.57
CA LEU A 34 2.33 -9.48 -6.83
C LEU A 34 1.94 -10.93 -7.11
N GLU A 35 2.77 -11.87 -6.72
CA GLU A 35 2.46 -13.29 -6.84
C GLU A 35 1.39 -13.72 -5.84
N LEU A 36 1.52 -13.29 -4.60
CA LEU A 36 0.58 -13.68 -3.54
C LEU A 36 -0.82 -13.15 -3.78
N LYS A 37 -0.96 -11.96 -4.35
CA LYS A 37 -2.29 -11.37 -4.54
C LYS A 37 -3.16 -12.15 -5.53
N GLU A 38 -2.57 -13.06 -6.29
CA GLU A 38 -3.35 -13.92 -7.17
C GLU A 38 -4.07 -15.03 -6.42
N ARG A 39 -3.64 -15.34 -5.21
CA ARG A 39 -4.20 -16.42 -4.38
C ARG A 39 -4.88 -15.90 -3.12
N TYR A 40 -4.47 -14.74 -2.66
CA TYR A 40 -4.93 -14.17 -1.40
C TYR A 40 -5.41 -12.74 -1.59
N THR A 41 -6.25 -12.30 -0.68
CA THR A 41 -6.47 -10.87 -0.52
C THR A 41 -5.32 -10.36 0.34
N VAL A 42 -4.54 -9.43 -0.20
CA VAL A 42 -3.37 -8.89 0.50
C VAL A 42 -3.66 -7.47 0.93
N VAL A 43 -3.49 -7.20 2.21
CA VAL A 43 -3.60 -5.86 2.77
C VAL A 43 -2.21 -5.41 3.22
N ILE A 44 -1.77 -4.27 2.73
CA ILE A 44 -0.45 -3.73 3.05
C ILE A 44 -0.63 -2.39 3.74
N VAL A 45 0.02 -2.23 4.88
CA VAL A 45 0.11 -0.94 5.56
C VAL A 45 1.51 -0.39 5.29
N THR A 46 1.60 0.76 4.64
CA THR A 46 2.89 1.32 4.29
C THR A 46 2.85 2.83 4.20
N HIS A 47 3.98 3.47 4.51
CA HIS A 47 4.20 4.89 4.26
C HIS A 47 4.92 5.12 2.93
N ASN A 48 5.29 4.05 2.25
CA ASN A 48 5.97 4.14 0.96
C ASN A 48 4.93 4.28 -0.15
N MET A 49 4.72 5.50 -0.62
CA MET A 49 3.72 5.81 -1.64
C MET A 49 4.03 5.11 -2.96
N GLN A 50 5.30 5.05 -3.33
CA GLN A 50 5.70 4.41 -4.58
C GLN A 50 5.41 2.92 -4.55
N GLN A 51 5.64 2.27 -3.42
CA GLN A 51 5.33 0.86 -3.27
C GLN A 51 3.83 0.62 -3.39
N ALA A 52 3.03 1.43 -2.71
CA ALA A 52 1.57 1.31 -2.79
C ALA A 52 1.10 1.45 -4.24
N ALA A 53 1.65 2.41 -4.97
CA ALA A 53 1.29 2.62 -6.36
C ALA A 53 1.66 1.43 -7.25
N ARG A 54 2.77 0.76 -6.95
CA ARG A 54 3.25 -0.34 -7.80
C ARG A 54 2.52 -1.65 -7.57
N VAL A 55 2.14 -1.95 -6.32
CA VAL A 55 1.69 -3.31 -6.00
C VAL A 55 0.22 -3.41 -5.66
N SER A 56 -0.48 -2.33 -5.40
CA SER A 56 -1.86 -2.39 -4.95
C SER A 56 -2.86 -2.13 -6.08
N ASP A 57 -4.03 -2.76 -5.95
CA ASP A 57 -5.14 -2.53 -6.87
C ASP A 57 -6.09 -1.46 -6.34
N ARG A 58 -6.23 -1.40 -5.01
CA ARG A 58 -7.02 -0.37 -4.33
C ARG A 58 -6.19 0.22 -3.22
N THR A 59 -6.40 1.50 -2.97
CA THR A 59 -5.66 2.23 -1.96
C THR A 59 -6.62 2.95 -1.03
N LEU A 60 -6.34 2.84 0.26
CA LEU A 60 -7.04 3.59 1.30
C LEU A 60 -6.05 4.58 1.89
N PHE A 61 -6.38 5.86 1.80
CA PHE A 61 -5.55 6.88 2.43
C PHE A 61 -6.12 7.23 3.79
N MET A 62 -5.31 7.01 4.82
CA MET A 62 -5.71 7.28 6.19
C MET A 62 -4.82 8.33 6.81
N HIS A 63 -5.41 9.15 7.68
CA HIS A 63 -4.66 10.19 8.37
C HIS A 63 -5.21 10.31 9.79
N LEU A 64 -4.30 10.18 10.77
CA LEU A 64 -4.64 10.26 12.20
C LEU A 64 -5.80 9.33 12.57
N GLY A 65 -5.76 8.10 12.05
CA GLY A 65 -6.78 7.10 12.36
C GLY A 65 -8.10 7.26 11.63
N VAL A 66 -8.19 8.20 10.70
CA VAL A 66 -9.42 8.47 9.95
C VAL A 66 -9.20 8.12 8.48
N LEU A 67 -10.16 7.40 7.89
CA LEU A 67 -10.16 7.14 6.46
C LEU A 67 -10.51 8.42 5.72
N VAL A 68 -9.59 8.93 4.92
CA VAL A 68 -9.78 10.15 4.15
C VAL A 68 -10.36 9.87 2.79
N GLU A 69 -9.80 8.88 2.10
CA GLU A 69 -10.23 8.56 0.75
C GLU A 69 -9.89 7.11 0.43
N GLU A 70 -10.72 6.47 -0.41
CA GLU A 70 -10.52 5.09 -0.82
C GLU A 70 -10.97 4.93 -2.26
N GLY A 71 -10.26 4.12 -3.02
CA GLY A 71 -10.61 3.86 -4.41
C GLY A 71 -9.55 3.06 -5.14
N PRO A 72 -9.75 2.88 -6.46
CA PRO A 72 -8.72 2.24 -7.28
C PRO A 72 -7.40 2.99 -7.15
N THR A 73 -6.32 2.25 -7.03
CA THR A 73 -4.99 2.84 -6.82
C THR A 73 -4.65 3.87 -7.89
N GLU A 74 -4.94 3.55 -9.14
CA GLU A 74 -4.67 4.49 -10.24
C GLU A 74 -5.38 5.83 -10.03
N VAL A 75 -6.63 5.79 -9.58
CA VAL A 75 -7.41 7.02 -9.35
C VAL A 75 -6.84 7.80 -8.17
N ILE A 76 -6.52 7.11 -7.08
CA ILE A 76 -5.99 7.77 -5.88
C ILE A 76 -4.71 8.52 -6.18
N PHE A 77 -3.83 7.94 -7.01
CA PHE A 77 -2.52 8.52 -7.28
C PHE A 77 -2.51 9.49 -8.46
N THR A 78 -3.55 9.54 -9.26
CA THR A 78 -3.61 10.46 -10.42
C THR A 78 -4.69 11.52 -10.29
N LYS A 79 -5.85 11.17 -9.76
CA LYS A 79 -7.00 12.08 -9.65
C LYS A 79 -7.71 11.91 -8.31
N PRO A 80 -7.01 12.16 -7.19
CA PRO A 80 -7.66 12.06 -5.87
C PRO A 80 -8.76 13.10 -5.75
N LYS A 81 -9.84 12.72 -5.10
CA LYS A 81 -10.99 13.61 -4.91
C LYS A 81 -10.83 14.53 -3.72
N HIS A 82 -10.05 14.10 -2.73
CA HIS A 82 -9.88 14.86 -1.51
C HIS A 82 -8.59 15.68 -1.56
N PRO A 83 -8.67 17.00 -1.25
CA PRO A 83 -7.47 17.86 -1.28
C PRO A 83 -6.34 17.37 -0.38
N TYR A 84 -6.68 16.73 0.72
CA TYR A 84 -5.71 16.20 1.67
C TYR A 84 -4.89 15.05 1.05
N THR A 85 -5.58 14.17 0.32
CA THR A 85 -4.94 13.08 -0.41
C THR A 85 -4.00 13.65 -1.46
N GLU A 86 -4.45 14.62 -2.22
CA GLU A 86 -3.63 15.27 -3.24
C GLU A 86 -2.37 15.88 -2.63
N ALA A 87 -2.53 16.60 -1.51
CA ALA A 87 -1.39 17.22 -0.84
C ALA A 87 -0.39 16.19 -0.35
N TYR A 88 -0.86 15.06 0.15
CA TYR A 88 0.01 13.99 0.62
C TYR A 88 0.80 13.37 -0.53
N ILE A 89 0.10 13.05 -1.63
CA ILE A 89 0.71 12.40 -2.80
C ILE A 89 1.72 13.33 -3.46
N THR A 90 1.42 14.62 -3.54
CA THR A 90 2.33 15.58 -4.17
C THR A 90 3.44 16.07 -3.25
N GLY A 91 3.48 15.59 -2.01
CA GLY A 91 4.52 15.97 -1.07
C GLY A 91 4.38 17.34 -0.45
N ARG A 92 3.17 17.92 -0.49
CA ARG A 92 2.92 19.23 0.10
C ARG A 92 2.79 19.21 1.61
N PHE A 93 2.61 18.05 2.17
CA PHE A 93 2.69 17.88 3.60
C PHE A 93 4.14 17.80 3.99
N GLY A 94 4.47 18.51 4.97
CA GLY A 94 5.79 18.59 5.50
C GLY A 94 6.71 17.38 5.44
#